data_533bbd4e07b6f1e1e89998ef2de965c3
#
_entry.id   533bbd4e07b6f1e1e89998ef2de965c3
#
_cell.length_a   1.000
_cell.length_b   1.000
_cell.length_c   1.000
_cell.angle_alpha   90.00
_cell.angle_beta   90.00
_cell.angle_gamma   90.00
#
_symmetry.space_group_name_H-M   'P 1'
#
loop_
_entity.id
_entity.type
_entity.pdbx_description
1 polymer ?
#
loop_
_entity_poly.entity_id
_entity_poly.type
_entity_poly.pdbx_seq_one_letter_code
_entity_poly.pdbx_strand_id
1 'polypeptide(L)'
;WFHLGRLLTSVEGMPTLLSWSATLFEYLMPLLLMKRFPDTLLDQSCRMALRRQIAYGRERRVPWGISEAAFNVVDRLDNYQYKAFGVPGLGLKRGLADDLVVAPYATALAAMLDPTEAARNLRRLAGAGLEGAYGFYESIDFTHAEATEVLGEARNADPSHGTVVRAFLAHHQG
;
A
#
# COMPACT_ATOMS: atom_id res chain seq x y z
N TRP A 1 29.63 -5.23 5.78
CA TRP A 1 28.78 -4.04 5.62
C TRP A 1 28.87 -3.51 4.20
N PHE A 2 30.05 -3.14 3.73
CA PHE A 2 30.25 -2.54 2.39
C PHE A 2 29.90 -3.46 1.21
N HIS A 3 29.79 -4.76 1.43
CA HIS A 3 29.36 -5.74 0.42
C HIS A 3 27.84 -5.96 0.40
N LEU A 4 27.09 -5.36 1.32
CA LEU A 4 25.64 -5.40 1.33
C LEU A 4 25.10 -4.32 0.37
N GLY A 5 25.24 -4.56 -0.92
CA GLY A 5 24.71 -3.68 -1.95
C GLY A 5 23.19 -3.49 -1.81
N ARG A 6 22.73 -2.25 -1.95
CA ARG A 6 21.32 -1.91 -2.08
C ARG A 6 21.07 -1.43 -3.50
N LEU A 7 20.07 -2.02 -4.14
CA LEU A 7 19.68 -1.57 -5.48
C LEU A 7 18.93 -0.24 -5.40
N LEU A 8 19.20 0.60 -6.37
CA LEU A 8 18.56 1.90 -6.53
C LEU A 8 17.70 1.92 -7.80
N THR A 9 16.63 2.65 -7.73
CA THR A 9 15.82 3.09 -8.88
C THR A 9 15.81 4.61 -8.92
N SER A 10 15.16 5.17 -9.91
CA SER A 10 14.94 6.62 -10.00
C SER A 10 13.45 6.92 -9.96
N VAL A 11 13.06 7.80 -9.05
CA VAL A 11 11.71 8.35 -8.99
C VAL A 11 11.82 9.87 -9.18
N GLU A 12 11.20 10.40 -10.23
CA GLU A 12 11.28 11.83 -10.59
C GLU A 12 12.73 12.34 -10.71
N GLY A 13 13.64 11.49 -11.20
CA GLY A 13 15.07 11.81 -11.33
C GLY A 13 15.88 11.63 -10.04
N MET A 14 15.24 11.32 -8.91
CA MET A 14 15.91 11.19 -7.60
C MET A 14 16.25 9.72 -7.29
N PRO A 15 17.50 9.41 -6.89
CA PRO A 15 17.89 8.08 -6.46
C PRO A 15 17.01 7.60 -5.29
N THR A 16 16.48 6.40 -5.41
CA THR A 16 15.54 5.82 -4.45
C THR A 16 15.91 4.37 -4.18
N LEU A 17 16.04 3.99 -2.93
CA LEU A 17 16.29 2.60 -2.55
C LEU A 17 15.11 1.72 -2.99
N LEU A 18 15.42 0.57 -3.59
CA LEU A 18 14.41 -0.46 -3.85
C LEU A 18 14.11 -1.24 -2.56
N SER A 19 12.85 -1.59 -2.37
CA SER A 19 12.43 -2.56 -1.36
C SER A 19 12.12 -3.92 -2.02
N TRP A 20 11.68 -4.90 -1.25
CA TRP A 20 11.33 -6.20 -1.82
C TRP A 20 9.97 -6.15 -2.51
N SER A 21 8.94 -5.80 -1.77
CA SER A 21 7.55 -5.82 -2.24
C SER A 21 7.01 -4.46 -2.67
N ALA A 22 7.77 -3.38 -2.52
CA ALA A 22 7.34 -2.01 -2.80
C ALA A 22 6.08 -1.56 -2.04
N THR A 23 5.84 -2.15 -0.87
CA THR A 23 4.76 -1.72 0.02
C THR A 23 5.12 -0.39 0.65
N LEU A 24 4.12 0.43 0.93
CA LEU A 24 4.40 1.69 1.65
C LEU A 24 4.88 1.43 3.08
N PHE A 25 4.46 0.31 3.68
CA PHE A 25 4.94 -0.14 4.98
C PHE A 25 6.45 -0.37 5.02
N GLU A 26 7.03 -1.06 4.03
CA GLU A 26 8.48 -1.30 3.95
C GLU A 26 9.31 -0.03 3.99
N TYR A 27 8.76 1.08 3.48
CA TYR A 27 9.44 2.38 3.49
C TYR A 27 9.19 3.19 4.76
N LEU A 28 8.00 3.15 5.33
CA LEU A 28 7.57 4.11 6.35
C LEU A 28 7.54 3.54 7.77
N MET A 29 7.43 2.22 7.94
CA MET A 29 7.43 1.62 9.27
C MET A 29 8.67 1.99 10.10
N PRO A 30 9.89 2.06 9.54
CA PRO A 30 11.05 2.48 10.32
C PRO A 30 10.90 3.86 10.97
N LEU A 31 10.11 4.76 10.37
CA LEU A 31 9.88 6.11 10.91
C LEU A 31 9.04 6.11 12.20
N LEU A 32 8.36 5.01 12.52
CA LEU A 32 7.68 4.85 13.81
C LEU A 32 8.67 4.63 14.97
N LEU A 33 9.82 4.03 14.67
CA LEU A 33 10.80 3.58 15.66
C LEU A 33 12.09 4.41 15.66
N MET A 34 12.36 5.07 14.54
CA MET A 34 13.63 5.78 14.31
C MET A 34 13.39 7.25 14.01
N LYS A 35 14.26 8.10 14.54
CA LYS A 35 14.28 9.50 14.17
C LYS A 35 14.58 9.65 12.68
N ARG A 36 13.84 10.52 12.01
CA ARG A 36 14.10 10.91 10.63
C ARG A 36 15.32 11.83 10.57
N PHE A 37 16.26 11.52 9.70
CA PHE A 37 17.43 12.34 9.42
C PHE A 37 17.28 12.96 8.03
N PRO A 38 16.96 14.26 7.94
CA PRO A 38 16.84 14.96 6.65
C PRO A 38 18.12 14.83 5.82
N ASP A 39 17.97 14.95 4.51
CA ASP A 39 19.07 14.94 3.53
C ASP A 39 19.87 13.64 3.47
N THR A 40 19.32 12.56 4.01
CA THR A 40 19.87 11.21 3.84
C THR A 40 19.16 10.47 2.71
N LEU A 41 19.85 9.47 2.11
CA LEU A 41 19.25 8.60 1.10
C LEU A 41 18.00 7.89 1.62
N LEU A 42 17.95 7.54 2.90
CA LEU A 42 16.77 6.90 3.50
C LEU A 42 15.58 7.87 3.56
N ASP A 43 15.77 9.10 4.04
CA ASP A 43 14.72 10.12 4.07
C ASP A 43 14.22 10.43 2.64
N GLN A 44 15.15 10.59 1.70
CA GLN A 44 14.82 10.78 0.29
C GLN A 44 14.01 9.60 -0.26
N SER A 45 14.41 8.36 0.02
CA SER A 45 13.69 7.15 -0.45
C SER A 45 12.27 7.08 0.11
N CYS A 46 12.06 7.41 1.39
CA CYS A 46 10.73 7.48 1.98
C CYS A 46 9.83 8.51 1.27
N ARG A 47 10.38 9.70 0.99
CA ARG A 47 9.64 10.75 0.28
C ARG A 47 9.32 10.35 -1.16
N MET A 48 10.29 9.75 -1.87
CA MET A 48 10.11 9.33 -3.25
C MET A 48 9.14 8.16 -3.36
N ALA A 49 9.18 7.22 -2.40
CA ALA A 49 8.20 6.15 -2.32
C ALA A 49 6.77 6.71 -2.15
N LEU A 50 6.58 7.69 -1.26
CA LEU A 50 5.28 8.35 -1.10
C LEU A 50 4.84 9.06 -2.39
N ARG A 51 5.73 9.81 -3.06
CA ARG A 51 5.40 10.47 -4.34
C ARG A 51 4.99 9.46 -5.41
N ARG A 52 5.72 8.35 -5.53
CA ARG A 52 5.38 7.29 -6.49
C ARG A 52 4.04 6.64 -6.16
N GLN A 53 3.72 6.42 -4.89
CA GLN A 53 2.42 5.91 -4.44
C GLN A 53 1.28 6.85 -4.87
N ILE A 54 1.45 8.15 -4.64
CA ILE A 54 0.47 9.17 -5.02
C ILE A 54 0.30 9.22 -6.54
N ALA A 55 1.42 9.22 -7.29
CA ALA A 55 1.39 9.23 -8.75
C ALA A 55 0.69 7.98 -9.29
N TYR A 56 1.01 6.81 -8.76
CA TYR A 56 0.40 5.54 -9.19
C TYR A 56 -1.11 5.50 -8.90
N GLY A 57 -1.54 5.99 -7.72
CA GLY A 57 -2.96 6.12 -7.42
C GLY A 57 -3.69 7.03 -8.42
N ARG A 58 -3.06 8.13 -8.85
CA ARG A 58 -3.60 9.01 -9.90
C ARG A 58 -3.65 8.32 -11.26
N GLU A 59 -2.59 7.64 -11.66
CA GLU A 59 -2.52 6.85 -12.90
C GLU A 59 -3.66 5.82 -12.97
N ARG A 60 -3.90 5.12 -11.85
CA ARG A 60 -4.93 4.11 -11.73
C ARG A 60 -6.32 4.67 -11.39
N ARG A 61 -6.45 5.96 -11.13
CA ARG A 61 -7.69 6.67 -10.74
C ARG A 61 -8.32 6.16 -9.45
N VAL A 62 -7.48 5.69 -8.52
CA VAL A 62 -7.88 5.21 -7.18
C VAL A 62 -7.20 6.02 -6.08
N PRO A 63 -7.66 5.94 -4.82
CA PRO A 63 -6.87 6.41 -3.68
C PRO A 63 -5.52 5.71 -3.66
N TRP A 64 -4.50 6.35 -3.08
CA TRP A 64 -3.20 5.74 -2.89
C TRP A 64 -3.08 5.11 -1.49
N GLY A 65 -2.01 4.37 -1.23
CA GLY A 65 -1.78 3.66 0.04
C GLY A 65 -1.69 2.15 -0.17
N ILE A 66 -1.04 1.75 -1.28
CA ILE A 66 -0.83 0.35 -1.61
C ILE A 66 0.22 -0.22 -0.66
N SER A 67 -0.17 -1.25 0.09
CA SER A 67 0.68 -1.88 1.09
C SER A 67 0.19 -3.30 1.39
N GLU A 68 0.76 -3.92 2.40
CA GLU A 68 0.31 -5.23 2.87
C GLU A 68 -1.10 -5.14 3.43
N ALA A 69 -1.98 -6.03 3.01
CA ALA A 69 -3.36 -6.04 3.48
C ALA A 69 -4.06 -7.37 3.18
N ALA A 70 -5.17 -7.60 3.86
CA ALA A 70 -6.16 -8.54 3.38
C ALA A 70 -6.81 -7.99 2.11
N PHE A 71 -7.22 -8.88 1.23
CA PHE A 71 -7.82 -8.52 -0.06
C PHE A 71 -9.05 -9.40 -0.33
N ASN A 72 -9.80 -9.11 -1.40
CA ASN A 72 -11.10 -9.71 -1.68
C ASN A 72 -11.02 -11.17 -2.16
N VAL A 73 -10.21 -11.98 -1.49
CA VAL A 73 -10.14 -13.43 -1.69
C VAL A 73 -10.26 -14.11 -0.33
N VAL A 74 -11.06 -15.16 -0.25
CA VAL A 74 -11.26 -15.92 0.98
C VAL A 74 -10.85 -17.38 0.78
N ASP A 75 -10.47 -18.04 1.86
CA ASP A 75 -10.26 -19.47 1.88
C ASP A 75 -11.58 -20.23 2.10
N ARG A 76 -11.50 -21.58 2.19
CA ARG A 76 -12.69 -22.44 2.41
C ARG A 76 -13.37 -22.24 3.77
N LEU A 77 -12.74 -21.52 4.69
CA LEU A 77 -13.26 -21.20 6.02
C LEU A 77 -13.73 -19.74 6.11
N ASP A 78 -13.89 -19.07 4.97
CA ASP A 78 -14.27 -17.66 4.87
C ASP A 78 -13.27 -16.67 5.47
N ASN A 79 -12.00 -17.06 5.66
CA ASN A 79 -10.97 -16.14 6.08
C ASN A 79 -10.39 -15.39 4.88
N TYR A 80 -10.34 -14.08 4.96
CA TYR A 80 -9.65 -13.26 3.96
C TYR A 80 -8.18 -13.66 3.84
N GLN A 81 -7.70 -13.73 2.61
CA GLN A 81 -6.28 -13.91 2.33
C GLN A 81 -5.54 -12.59 2.50
N TYR A 82 -4.26 -12.69 2.82
CA TYR A 82 -3.38 -11.55 3.08
C TYR A 82 -2.10 -11.66 2.28
N LYS A 83 -1.64 -10.58 1.66
CA LYS A 83 -0.34 -10.51 1.02
C LYS A 83 0.21 -9.09 0.92
N ALA A 84 1.47 -8.98 0.51
CA ALA A 84 2.11 -7.71 0.23
C ALA A 84 1.77 -7.22 -1.19
N PHE A 85 1.17 -6.04 -1.27
CA PHE A 85 0.91 -5.29 -2.50
C PHE A 85 1.88 -4.13 -2.59
N GLY A 86 2.38 -3.84 -3.79
CA GLY A 86 3.36 -2.79 -3.97
C GLY A 86 3.20 -2.03 -5.28
N VAL A 87 3.95 -0.95 -5.38
CA VAL A 87 3.89 -0.07 -6.55
C VAL A 87 5.01 -0.43 -7.53
N PRO A 88 4.70 -0.61 -8.83
CA PRO A 88 5.70 -0.85 -9.85
C PRO A 88 6.80 0.22 -9.86
N GLY A 89 8.04 -0.24 -10.02
CA GLY A 89 9.22 0.63 -10.05
C GLY A 89 9.90 0.89 -8.70
N LEU A 90 9.31 0.43 -7.59
CA LEU A 90 9.87 0.57 -6.25
C LEU A 90 10.32 -0.76 -5.63
N GLY A 91 9.96 -1.90 -6.19
CA GLY A 91 10.24 -3.21 -5.63
C GLY A 91 10.90 -4.17 -6.59
N LEU A 92 11.53 -5.20 -6.02
CA LEU A 92 12.18 -6.28 -6.73
C LEU A 92 11.20 -7.42 -7.10
N LYS A 93 10.10 -7.55 -6.35
CA LYS A 93 9.05 -8.55 -6.59
C LYS A 93 8.43 -8.32 -7.97
N ARG A 94 8.13 -9.41 -8.67
CA ARG A 94 7.40 -9.37 -9.94
C ARG A 94 5.89 -9.31 -9.69
N GLY A 95 5.12 -8.92 -10.70
CA GLY A 95 3.66 -8.89 -10.64
C GLY A 95 3.08 -7.77 -9.74
N LEU A 96 3.83 -6.70 -9.49
CA LEU A 96 3.36 -5.59 -8.66
C LEU A 96 2.21 -4.79 -9.28
N ALA A 97 1.97 -4.94 -10.59
CA ALA A 97 0.89 -4.28 -11.30
C ALA A 97 -0.39 -5.15 -11.41
N ASP A 98 -0.30 -6.42 -11.03
CA ASP A 98 -1.37 -7.40 -11.22
C ASP A 98 -2.52 -7.21 -10.22
N ASP A 99 -2.21 -6.67 -9.06
CA ASP A 99 -3.17 -6.39 -8.00
C ASP A 99 -3.22 -4.90 -7.66
N LEU A 100 -4.37 -4.44 -7.22
CA LEU A 100 -4.58 -3.04 -6.83
C LEU A 100 -5.40 -2.97 -5.53
N VAL A 101 -4.70 -3.13 -4.41
CA VAL A 101 -5.30 -3.11 -3.08
C VAL A 101 -4.74 -1.96 -2.28
N VAL A 102 -5.63 -1.14 -1.72
CA VAL A 102 -5.28 0.08 -0.96
C VAL A 102 -5.68 -0.11 0.50
N ALA A 103 -4.73 0.13 1.40
CA ALA A 103 -4.89 0.01 2.85
C ALA A 103 -4.84 1.38 3.54
N PRO A 104 -5.84 1.75 4.34
CA PRO A 104 -5.90 3.06 5.03
C PRO A 104 -4.72 3.31 5.95
N TYR A 105 -4.23 2.28 6.64
CA TYR A 105 -3.10 2.42 7.57
C TYR A 105 -1.82 2.94 6.88
N ALA A 106 -1.60 2.54 5.63
CA ALA A 106 -0.45 3.02 4.86
C ALA A 106 -0.54 4.52 4.58
N THR A 107 -1.75 5.03 4.34
CA THR A 107 -2.00 6.47 4.27
C THR A 107 -1.76 7.15 5.62
N ALA A 108 -2.15 6.52 6.73
CA ALA A 108 -1.88 7.06 8.07
C ALA A 108 -0.38 7.13 8.37
N LEU A 109 0.42 6.11 8.01
CA LEU A 109 1.88 6.16 8.11
C LEU A 109 2.49 7.33 7.32
N ALA A 110 1.95 7.61 6.14
CA ALA A 110 2.43 8.70 5.30
C ALA A 110 2.21 10.08 5.90
N ALA A 111 1.32 10.22 6.88
CA ALA A 111 1.13 11.48 7.62
C ALA A 111 2.40 11.96 8.34
N MET A 112 3.33 11.06 8.64
CA MET A 112 4.66 11.43 9.19
C MET A 112 5.51 12.24 8.20
N LEU A 113 5.24 12.14 6.89
CA LEU A 113 5.94 12.86 5.83
C LEU A 113 5.12 14.01 5.26
N ASP A 114 3.84 13.77 4.97
CA ASP A 114 2.90 14.74 4.41
C ASP A 114 1.50 14.58 5.03
N PRO A 115 1.26 15.23 6.18
CA PRO A 115 -0.02 15.12 6.87
C PRO A 115 -1.19 15.70 6.06
N THR A 116 -0.94 16.69 5.20
CA THR A 116 -1.98 17.33 4.40
C THR A 116 -2.49 16.38 3.31
N GLU A 117 -1.58 15.78 2.56
CA GLU A 117 -1.94 14.82 1.52
C GLU A 117 -2.52 13.53 2.11
N ALA A 118 -1.99 13.06 3.24
CA ALA A 118 -2.54 11.92 3.95
C ALA A 118 -3.99 12.17 4.39
N ALA A 119 -4.27 13.31 5.02
CA ALA A 119 -5.64 13.67 5.43
C ALA A 119 -6.59 13.80 4.23
N ARG A 120 -6.11 14.31 3.10
CA ARG A 120 -6.90 14.38 1.87
C ARG A 120 -7.23 12.98 1.35
N ASN A 121 -6.27 12.08 1.34
CA ASN A 121 -6.47 10.71 0.88
C ASN A 121 -7.36 9.90 1.81
N LEU A 122 -7.23 10.05 3.13
CA LEU A 122 -8.14 9.43 4.11
C LEU A 122 -9.60 9.84 3.87
N ARG A 123 -9.87 11.12 3.56
CA ARG A 123 -11.24 11.55 3.19
C ARG A 123 -11.72 10.87 1.91
N ARG A 124 -10.85 10.65 0.93
CA ARG A 124 -11.21 9.90 -0.29
C ARG A 124 -11.54 8.44 0.02
N LEU A 125 -10.76 7.81 0.91
CA LEU A 125 -11.01 6.44 1.38
C LEU A 125 -12.32 6.35 2.16
N ALA A 126 -12.60 7.30 3.04
CA ALA A 126 -13.89 7.39 3.74
C ALA A 126 -15.06 7.53 2.76
N GLY A 127 -14.93 8.42 1.76
CA GLY A 127 -15.92 8.57 0.69
C GLY A 127 -16.11 7.35 -0.19
N ALA A 128 -15.10 6.46 -0.27
CA ALA A 128 -15.18 5.15 -0.92
C ALA A 128 -15.80 4.06 -0.03
N GLY A 129 -16.27 4.40 1.16
CA GLY A 129 -16.97 3.48 2.06
C GLY A 129 -16.06 2.67 3.01
N LEU A 130 -14.79 3.05 3.15
CA LEU A 130 -13.88 2.36 4.06
C LEU A 130 -14.04 2.77 5.52
N GLU A 131 -14.75 3.84 5.83
CA GLU A 131 -14.99 4.27 7.20
C GLU A 131 -16.20 3.55 7.78
N GLY A 132 -16.04 2.93 8.94
CA GLY A 132 -17.07 2.25 9.71
C GLY A 132 -17.21 2.82 11.13
N ALA A 133 -18.07 2.21 11.94
CA ALA A 133 -18.33 2.67 13.30
C ALA A 133 -17.10 2.65 14.23
N TYR A 134 -16.10 1.82 13.92
CA TYR A 134 -14.89 1.64 14.72
C TYR A 134 -13.62 2.16 14.03
N GLY A 135 -13.77 2.95 12.98
CA GLY A 135 -12.67 3.46 12.17
C GLY A 135 -12.63 2.84 10.77
N PHE A 136 -11.47 2.87 10.13
CA PHE A 136 -11.32 2.33 8.78
C PHE A 136 -11.29 0.81 8.79
N TYR A 137 -11.97 0.22 7.80
CA TYR A 137 -11.82 -1.19 7.46
C TYR A 137 -10.44 -1.47 6.88
N GLU A 138 -10.10 -2.75 6.74
CA GLU A 138 -8.76 -3.24 6.40
C GLU A 138 -8.24 -2.68 5.07
N SER A 139 -9.02 -2.80 4.00
CA SER A 139 -8.60 -2.38 2.67
C SER A 139 -9.77 -2.19 1.72
N ILE A 140 -9.47 -1.63 0.55
CA ILE A 140 -10.34 -1.66 -0.62
C ILE A 140 -9.56 -2.30 -1.78
N ASP A 141 -10.17 -3.29 -2.39
CA ASP A 141 -9.60 -4.07 -3.48
C ASP A 141 -10.21 -3.61 -4.81
N PHE A 142 -9.38 -3.07 -5.67
CA PHE A 142 -9.71 -2.63 -7.03
C PHE A 142 -9.21 -3.61 -8.10
N THR A 143 -8.70 -4.77 -7.69
CA THR A 143 -8.23 -5.82 -8.61
C THR A 143 -9.41 -6.38 -9.40
N HIS A 144 -9.26 -6.52 -10.72
CA HIS A 144 -10.29 -7.12 -11.55
C HIS A 144 -10.44 -8.62 -11.27
N ALA A 145 -11.68 -9.11 -11.25
CA ALA A 145 -12.01 -10.51 -10.91
C ALA A 145 -11.28 -11.56 -11.79
N GLU A 146 -10.89 -11.21 -13.01
CA GLU A 146 -10.16 -12.10 -13.93
C GLU A 146 -8.75 -12.49 -13.46
N ALA A 147 -8.14 -11.70 -12.57
CA ALA A 147 -6.81 -11.97 -12.03
C ALA A 147 -6.82 -12.91 -10.80
N THR A 148 -7.98 -13.25 -10.29
CA THR A 148 -8.17 -13.88 -8.96
C THR A 148 -8.32 -15.41 -8.99
N GLU A 149 -8.25 -16.05 -10.14
CA GLU A 149 -8.55 -17.50 -10.30
C GLU A 149 -7.58 -18.48 -9.59
N VAL A 150 -6.48 -18.01 -9.01
CA VAL A 150 -5.41 -18.91 -8.56
C VAL A 150 -5.47 -19.32 -7.09
N LEU A 151 -6.20 -18.62 -6.20
CA LEU A 151 -6.08 -18.85 -4.74
C LEU A 151 -7.40 -18.89 -3.94
N GLY A 152 -8.55 -18.72 -4.54
CA GLY A 152 -9.82 -18.73 -3.82
C GLY A 152 -10.94 -18.02 -4.58
N GLU A 153 -12.14 -18.04 -4.04
CA GLU A 153 -13.31 -17.37 -4.65
C GLU A 153 -13.29 -15.87 -4.32
N ALA A 154 -13.35 -15.02 -5.36
CA ALA A 154 -13.53 -13.58 -5.18
C ALA A 154 -14.97 -13.29 -4.72
N ARG A 155 -15.11 -12.55 -3.63
CA ARG A 155 -16.44 -12.11 -3.16
C ARG A 155 -16.81 -10.80 -3.85
N ASN A 156 -17.88 -10.83 -4.66
CA ASN A 156 -18.61 -9.67 -5.19
C ASN A 156 -17.72 -8.50 -5.63
N ALA A 157 -16.84 -8.71 -6.61
CA ALA A 157 -16.01 -7.65 -7.15
C ALA A 157 -16.83 -6.67 -7.99
N ASP A 158 -16.89 -5.41 -7.59
CA ASP A 158 -17.26 -4.31 -8.47
C ASP A 158 -15.98 -3.59 -8.92
N PRO A 159 -15.50 -3.85 -10.14
CA PRO A 159 -14.24 -3.29 -10.61
C PRO A 159 -14.27 -1.77 -10.80
N SER A 160 -15.43 -1.15 -10.85
CA SER A 160 -15.57 0.29 -11.03
C SER A 160 -15.43 1.09 -9.73
N HIS A 161 -15.78 0.49 -8.60
CA HIS A 161 -15.82 1.17 -7.29
C HIS A 161 -14.88 0.55 -6.26
N GLY A 162 -14.30 -0.63 -6.55
CA GLY A 162 -13.53 -1.42 -5.60
C GLY A 162 -14.42 -2.15 -4.57
N THR A 163 -13.88 -3.23 -4.00
CA THR A 163 -14.57 -4.00 -2.97
C THR A 163 -13.95 -3.74 -1.61
N VAL A 164 -14.75 -3.26 -0.67
CA VAL A 164 -14.30 -3.02 0.72
C VAL A 164 -14.16 -4.34 1.45
N VAL A 165 -12.95 -4.65 1.92
CA VAL A 165 -12.65 -5.77 2.80
C VAL A 165 -13.00 -5.38 4.22
N ARG A 166 -14.21 -5.75 4.65
CA ARG A 166 -14.78 -5.37 5.96
C ARG A 166 -14.25 -6.27 7.07
N ALA A 167 -12.95 -6.22 7.28
CA ALA A 167 -12.25 -6.90 8.35
C ALA A 167 -11.47 -5.89 9.19
N PHE A 168 -11.11 -6.30 10.40
CA PHE A 168 -10.14 -5.61 11.23
C PHE A 168 -9.07 -6.63 11.56
N LEU A 169 -7.95 -6.57 10.85
CA LEU A 169 -6.83 -7.49 11.08
C LEU A 169 -5.81 -6.82 11.99
N ALA A 170 -5.53 -7.47 13.09
CA ALA A 170 -4.54 -7.02 14.06
C ALA A 170 -3.18 -7.72 13.83
N HIS A 171 -2.70 -7.73 12.60
CA HIS A 171 -1.49 -8.47 12.22
C HIS A 171 -0.20 -7.68 12.42
N HIS A 172 -0.27 -6.43 12.71
CA HIS A 172 0.86 -5.60 13.12
C HIS A 172 0.85 -5.36 14.64
N GLN A 173 0.57 -6.41 15.38
CA GLN A 173 0.73 -6.40 16.82
C GLN A 173 2.22 -6.43 17.14
N GLY A 174 2.75 -5.26 17.39
CA GLY A 174 4.06 -5.07 17.96
C GLY A 174 3.93 -4.17 19.16
#